data_fd6817a8eddc98d855823c0f45ed741b
#
_entry.id   fd6817a8eddc98d855823c0f45ed741b
#
_cell.length_a   1.000
_cell.length_b   1.000
_cell.length_c   1.000
_cell.angle_alpha   90.00
_cell.angle_beta   90.00
_cell.angle_gamma   90.00
#
_symmetry.space_group_name_H-M   'P 1'
#
loop_
_entity.id
_entity.type
_entity.pdbx_description
1 polymer ?
#
loop_
_entity_poly.entity_id
_entity_poly.type
_entity_poly.pdbx_seq_one_letter_code
_entity_poly.pdbx_strand_id
1 'polypeptide(L)'
;MTEKKIIIIIYSILAAYCSYFILGNSFFLFTDNSWINSIDMVQDLVSWNFFNDDIWRFPIGMNPNYGLDIGNSIVFTGSIAVFAILFKLINFTLPENFHYFNLWFFICFFLQSFVAYKILYHLTKNSLYSFLGSLFFLISPIMIGRLIMHMTLAAHWLILLGFFIEISSPKKNKLKYWIILISLSSLIHF
;
A
#
# COMPACT_ATOMS: atom_id res chain seq x y z
N MET A 1 8.52 -22.06 16.99
CA MET A 1 7.98 -20.82 16.36
C MET A 1 6.51 -20.73 16.70
N THR A 2 5.96 -19.61 17.15
CA THR A 2 4.53 -19.52 17.48
C THR A 2 3.69 -19.58 16.20
N GLU A 3 2.48 -20.13 16.27
CA GLU A 3 1.54 -20.23 15.14
C GLU A 3 1.35 -18.90 14.43
N LYS A 4 1.26 -17.79 15.20
CA LYS A 4 1.16 -16.43 14.64
C LYS A 4 2.33 -16.04 13.73
N LYS A 5 3.56 -16.43 14.10
CA LYS A 5 4.75 -16.12 13.27
C LYS A 5 4.74 -16.95 11.98
N ILE A 6 4.29 -18.19 12.03
CA ILE A 6 4.17 -19.05 10.85
C ILE A 6 3.19 -18.44 9.85
N ILE A 7 2.03 -17.98 10.30
CA ILE A 7 1.01 -17.35 9.47
C ILE A 7 1.56 -16.09 8.78
N ILE A 8 2.24 -15.21 9.52
CA ILE A 8 2.85 -14.00 8.94
C ILE A 8 3.86 -14.38 7.84
N ILE A 9 4.72 -15.36 8.09
CA ILE A 9 5.72 -15.82 7.11
C ILE A 9 5.03 -16.37 5.85
N ILE A 10 4.00 -17.18 5.99
CA ILE A 10 3.26 -17.73 4.85
C ILE A 10 2.69 -16.60 3.98
N TYR A 11 2.00 -15.62 4.58
CA TYR A 11 1.44 -14.50 3.81
C TYR A 11 2.51 -13.58 3.23
N SER A 12 3.65 -13.41 3.88
CA SER A 12 4.78 -12.68 3.30
C SER A 12 5.34 -13.39 2.06
N ILE A 13 5.47 -14.71 2.11
CA ILE A 13 5.93 -15.50 0.95
C ILE A 13 4.91 -15.42 -0.19
N LEU A 14 3.63 -15.58 0.10
CA LEU A 14 2.56 -15.50 -0.90
C LEU A 14 2.49 -14.10 -1.53
N ALA A 15 2.59 -13.03 -0.73
CA ALA A 15 2.59 -11.66 -1.22
C ALA A 15 3.82 -11.38 -2.11
N ALA A 16 5.01 -11.83 -1.69
CA ALA A 16 6.23 -11.69 -2.49
C ALA A 16 6.12 -12.46 -3.82
N TYR A 17 5.57 -13.68 -3.78
CA TYR A 17 5.34 -14.48 -4.97
C TYR A 17 4.36 -13.79 -5.95
N CYS A 18 3.23 -13.27 -5.47
CA CYS A 18 2.27 -12.56 -6.30
C CYS A 18 2.86 -11.28 -6.90
N SER A 19 3.62 -10.51 -6.10
CA SER A 19 4.30 -9.31 -6.56
C SER A 19 5.35 -9.64 -7.62
N TYR A 20 6.16 -10.66 -7.39
CA TYR A 20 7.14 -11.14 -8.37
C TYR A 20 6.48 -11.68 -9.64
N PHE A 21 5.35 -12.37 -9.53
CA PHE A 21 4.62 -12.88 -10.69
C PHE A 21 4.14 -11.77 -11.63
N ILE A 22 3.79 -10.58 -11.07
CA ILE A 22 3.34 -9.43 -11.85
C ILE A 22 4.51 -8.59 -12.36
N LEU A 23 5.49 -8.31 -11.49
CA LEU A 23 6.58 -7.36 -11.75
C LEU A 23 7.85 -8.02 -12.30
N GLY A 24 7.95 -9.36 -12.24
CA GLY A 24 9.16 -10.08 -12.60
C GLY A 24 10.35 -9.64 -11.73
N ASN A 25 11.52 -9.53 -12.35
CA ASN A 25 12.75 -9.11 -11.67
C ASN A 25 12.69 -7.68 -11.14
N SER A 26 11.86 -6.82 -11.73
CA SER A 26 11.66 -5.44 -11.28
C SER A 26 11.14 -5.36 -9.85
N PHE A 27 10.52 -6.44 -9.33
CA PHE A 27 10.11 -6.51 -7.92
C PHE A 27 11.27 -6.25 -6.94
N PHE A 28 12.48 -6.67 -7.27
CA PHE A 28 13.67 -6.48 -6.44
C PHE A 28 14.45 -5.20 -6.75
N LEU A 29 14.09 -4.49 -7.81
CA LEU A 29 14.83 -3.35 -8.34
C LEU A 29 14.04 -2.05 -8.12
N PHE A 30 14.28 -1.37 -7.01
CA PHE A 30 13.61 -0.12 -6.63
C PHE A 30 13.98 1.10 -7.49
N THR A 31 14.81 0.91 -8.51
CA THR A 31 15.21 1.93 -9.49
C THR A 31 14.75 1.57 -10.91
N ASP A 32 14.16 0.40 -11.09
CA ASP A 32 13.64 -0.06 -12.38
C ASP A 32 12.20 0.38 -12.57
N ASN A 33 11.99 1.36 -13.40
CA ASN A 33 10.68 1.90 -13.77
C ASN A 33 10.14 1.35 -15.11
N SER A 34 10.81 0.37 -15.73
CA SER A 34 10.44 -0.18 -17.04
C SER A 34 9.06 -0.85 -17.08
N TRP A 35 8.56 -1.30 -15.93
CA TRP A 35 7.23 -1.89 -15.78
C TRP A 35 6.12 -0.85 -15.57
N ILE A 36 6.47 0.41 -15.30
CA ILE A 36 5.52 1.52 -15.12
C ILE A 36 5.10 2.03 -16.50
N ASN A 37 3.96 1.55 -16.98
CA ASN A 37 3.52 1.78 -18.36
C ASN A 37 2.10 2.37 -18.49
N SER A 38 1.32 2.45 -17.41
CA SER A 38 0.04 3.17 -17.42
C SER A 38 0.27 4.68 -17.24
N ILE A 39 -0.59 5.48 -17.85
CA ILE A 39 -0.51 6.96 -17.75
C ILE A 39 -0.53 7.42 -16.29
N ASP A 40 -1.42 6.84 -15.48
CA ASP A 40 -1.56 7.24 -14.08
C ASP A 40 -0.32 6.86 -13.26
N MET A 41 0.22 5.66 -13.47
CA MET A 41 1.45 5.25 -12.75
C MET A 41 2.65 6.13 -13.14
N VAL A 42 2.73 6.56 -14.40
CA VAL A 42 3.78 7.51 -14.84
C VAL A 42 3.59 8.86 -14.17
N GLN A 43 2.36 9.37 -14.08
CA GLN A 43 2.06 10.61 -13.35
C GLN A 43 2.44 10.50 -11.86
N ASP A 44 2.15 9.36 -11.24
CA ASP A 44 2.50 9.08 -9.84
C ASP A 44 4.01 9.07 -9.63
N LEU A 45 4.77 8.45 -10.55
CA LEU A 45 6.23 8.45 -10.51
C LEU A 45 6.81 9.85 -10.69
N VAL A 46 6.31 10.61 -11.66
CA VAL A 46 6.75 11.97 -11.92
C VAL A 46 6.46 12.86 -10.71
N SER A 47 5.27 12.74 -10.13
CA SER A 47 4.91 13.48 -8.92
C SER A 47 5.82 13.16 -7.73
N TRP A 48 6.17 11.86 -7.55
CA TRP A 48 7.12 11.43 -6.54
C TRP A 48 8.50 12.06 -6.77
N ASN A 49 9.02 12.03 -8.00
CA ASN A 49 10.33 12.59 -8.33
C ASN A 49 10.40 14.08 -8.01
N PHE A 50 9.41 14.86 -8.46
CA PHE A 50 9.34 16.28 -8.13
C PHE A 50 9.28 16.55 -6.63
N PHE A 51 8.49 15.75 -5.88
CA PHE A 51 8.40 15.88 -4.43
C PHE A 51 9.70 15.49 -3.73
N ASN A 52 10.36 14.44 -4.19
CA ASN A 52 11.60 13.94 -3.61
C ASN A 52 12.76 14.90 -3.80
N ASP A 53 12.85 15.54 -4.97
CA ASP A 53 13.95 16.43 -5.36
C ASP A 53 13.78 17.85 -4.80
N ASP A 54 12.58 18.24 -4.40
CA ASP A 54 12.32 19.58 -3.82
C ASP A 54 12.78 19.65 -2.35
N ILE A 55 12.95 20.86 -1.85
CA ILE A 55 13.18 21.11 -0.42
C ILE A 55 11.94 20.78 0.41
N TRP A 56 12.10 20.58 1.71
CA TRP A 56 10.97 20.46 2.63
C TRP A 56 10.21 21.78 2.73
N ARG A 57 8.89 21.72 2.58
CA ARG A 57 7.98 22.88 2.66
C ARG A 57 6.89 22.64 3.70
N PHE A 58 6.27 23.72 4.13
CA PHE A 58 5.09 23.66 4.98
C PHE A 58 3.88 24.26 4.21
N PRO A 59 2.70 23.60 4.27
CA PRO A 59 2.38 22.31 4.92
C PRO A 59 3.17 21.13 4.35
N ILE A 60 3.43 20.11 5.20
CA ILE A 60 4.11 18.89 4.78
C ILE A 60 3.32 18.25 3.62
N GLY A 61 4.06 17.91 2.56
CA GLY A 61 3.43 17.33 1.36
C GLY A 61 3.27 18.31 0.21
N MET A 62 3.58 19.60 0.38
CA MET A 62 3.60 20.54 -0.75
C MET A 62 4.56 20.08 -1.84
N ASN A 63 4.09 20.15 -3.09
CA ASN A 63 4.82 19.77 -4.30
C ASN A 63 4.61 20.88 -5.37
N PRO A 64 5.14 22.09 -5.13
CA PRO A 64 4.83 23.27 -5.96
C PRO A 64 5.42 23.19 -7.36
N ASN A 65 6.47 22.39 -7.56
CA ASN A 65 7.11 22.21 -8.87
C ASN A 65 6.36 21.21 -9.77
N TYR A 66 5.37 20.49 -9.20
CA TYR A 66 4.49 19.59 -9.94
C TYR A 66 3.11 20.24 -10.13
N GLY A 67 2.65 20.37 -11.38
CA GLY A 67 1.35 20.97 -11.70
C GLY A 67 1.47 22.39 -12.31
N LEU A 68 2.60 22.69 -12.94
CA LEU A 68 2.88 23.99 -13.59
C LEU A 68 2.74 25.17 -12.60
N ASP A 69 2.11 26.27 -13.04
CA ASP A 69 1.99 27.50 -12.26
C ASP A 69 1.07 27.37 -11.03
N ILE A 70 0.21 26.35 -10.97
CA ILE A 70 -0.75 26.16 -9.87
C ILE A 70 -0.06 25.49 -8.68
N GLY A 71 0.95 24.66 -8.94
CA GLY A 71 1.54 23.81 -7.93
C GLY A 71 0.57 22.71 -7.46
N ASN A 72 1.05 21.81 -6.62
CA ASN A 72 0.24 20.70 -6.11
C ASN A 72 0.70 20.28 -4.71
N SER A 73 0.07 19.25 -4.19
CA SER A 73 0.53 18.51 -3.01
C SER A 73 0.61 17.01 -3.32
N ILE A 74 1.60 16.34 -2.76
CA ILE A 74 1.76 14.89 -2.91
C ILE A 74 0.53 14.11 -2.46
N VAL A 75 -0.26 14.68 -1.53
CA VAL A 75 -1.51 14.09 -1.02
C VAL A 75 -2.58 13.98 -2.10
N PHE A 76 -2.59 14.92 -3.06
CA PHE A 76 -3.57 14.96 -4.17
C PHE A 76 -3.10 14.22 -5.42
N THR A 77 -2.02 13.46 -5.30
CA THR A 77 -1.50 12.60 -6.38
C THR A 77 -1.63 11.13 -5.99
N GLY A 78 -1.56 10.23 -6.97
CA GLY A 78 -1.55 8.80 -6.70
C GLY A 78 -0.23 8.25 -6.16
N SER A 79 0.71 9.12 -5.74
CA SER A 79 2.04 8.71 -5.29
C SER A 79 2.07 8.15 -3.86
N ILE A 80 0.93 7.81 -3.27
CA ILE A 80 0.83 7.22 -1.92
C ILE A 80 1.56 8.09 -0.89
N ALA A 81 0.97 9.23 -0.54
CA ALA A 81 1.60 10.30 0.24
C ALA A 81 2.28 9.82 1.53
N VAL A 82 1.74 8.82 2.22
CA VAL A 82 2.37 8.25 3.42
C VAL A 82 3.77 7.72 3.13
N PHE A 83 3.97 7.01 2.02
CA PHE A 83 5.30 6.52 1.63
C PHE A 83 6.17 7.62 1.06
N ALA A 84 5.60 8.52 0.25
CA ALA A 84 6.34 9.65 -0.26
C ALA A 84 7.00 10.47 0.86
N ILE A 85 6.25 10.80 1.91
CA ILE A 85 6.77 11.53 3.07
C ILE A 85 7.83 10.71 3.81
N LEU A 86 7.57 9.42 4.07
CA LEU A 86 8.52 8.56 4.80
C LEU A 86 9.83 8.37 4.03
N PHE A 87 9.79 8.11 2.73
CA PHE A 87 10.99 7.92 1.93
C PHE A 87 11.75 9.22 1.68
N LYS A 88 11.07 10.35 1.55
CA LYS A 88 11.74 11.66 1.49
C LYS A 88 12.51 11.99 2.77
N LEU A 89 12.09 11.50 3.95
CA LEU A 89 12.85 11.67 5.21
C LEU A 89 14.22 11.01 5.16
N ILE A 90 14.37 9.94 4.39
CA ILE A 90 15.61 9.16 4.26
C ILE A 90 16.25 9.29 2.88
N ASN A 91 15.83 10.28 2.09
CA ASN A 91 16.25 10.47 0.70
C ASN A 91 17.78 10.46 0.51
N PHE A 92 18.52 11.03 1.48
CA PHE A 92 19.98 11.05 1.45
C PHE A 92 20.67 9.68 1.43
N THR A 93 19.93 8.59 1.71
CA THR A 93 20.42 7.20 1.66
C THR A 93 19.91 6.43 0.44
N LEU A 94 19.00 7.00 -0.33
CA LEU A 94 18.36 6.32 -1.44
C LEU A 94 19.17 6.50 -2.72
N PRO A 95 19.19 5.51 -3.61
CA PRO A 95 19.81 5.64 -4.91
C PRO A 95 19.05 6.62 -5.82
N GLU A 96 19.68 7.12 -6.86
CA GLU A 96 19.03 7.87 -7.92
C GLU A 96 17.90 7.05 -8.56
N ASN A 97 16.83 7.72 -8.96
CA ASN A 97 15.61 7.11 -9.53
C ASN A 97 14.91 6.10 -8.62
N PHE A 98 15.13 6.18 -7.31
CA PHE A 98 14.42 5.32 -6.36
C PHE A 98 12.92 5.55 -6.40
N HIS A 99 12.15 4.46 -6.36
CA HIS A 99 10.71 4.49 -6.08
C HIS A 99 10.31 3.29 -5.21
N TYR A 100 9.22 3.44 -4.47
CA TYR A 100 8.70 2.45 -3.51
C TYR A 100 7.49 1.67 -4.03
N PHE A 101 7.16 1.77 -5.31
CA PHE A 101 5.94 1.18 -5.84
C PHE A 101 5.96 -0.36 -5.82
N ASN A 102 7.12 -0.97 -6.00
CA ASN A 102 7.28 -2.43 -5.83
C ASN A 102 6.93 -2.88 -4.42
N LEU A 103 7.36 -2.12 -3.40
CA LEU A 103 7.02 -2.36 -2.00
C LEU A 103 5.51 -2.22 -1.76
N TRP A 104 4.86 -1.27 -2.45
CA TRP A 104 3.41 -1.10 -2.36
C TRP A 104 2.65 -2.31 -2.87
N PHE A 105 3.07 -2.93 -3.98
CA PHE A 105 2.50 -4.18 -4.47
C PHE A 105 2.55 -5.26 -3.40
N PHE A 106 3.72 -5.47 -2.81
CA PHE A 106 3.89 -6.44 -1.72
C PHE A 106 2.95 -6.14 -0.54
N ILE A 107 2.87 -4.90 -0.11
CA ILE A 107 2.04 -4.49 1.03
C ILE A 107 0.55 -4.71 0.73
N CYS A 108 0.08 -4.38 -0.48
CA CYS A 108 -1.31 -4.62 -0.86
C CYS A 108 -1.64 -6.12 -0.83
N PHE A 109 -0.82 -6.99 -1.42
CA PHE A 109 -1.05 -8.43 -1.38
C PHE A 109 -1.00 -8.98 0.04
N PHE A 110 0.01 -8.57 0.80
CA PHE A 110 0.19 -9.02 2.19
C PHE A 110 -1.00 -8.61 3.06
N LEU A 111 -1.32 -7.32 3.12
CA LEU A 111 -2.39 -6.82 3.99
C LEU A 111 -3.77 -7.30 3.55
N GLN A 112 -4.03 -7.36 2.24
CA GLN A 112 -5.29 -7.87 1.71
C GLN A 112 -5.58 -9.29 2.19
N SER A 113 -4.63 -10.19 2.01
CA SER A 113 -4.81 -11.60 2.40
C SER A 113 -4.74 -11.81 3.92
N PHE A 114 -3.80 -11.14 4.59
CA PHE A 114 -3.63 -11.28 6.03
C PHE A 114 -4.82 -10.74 6.83
N VAL A 115 -5.36 -9.58 6.44
CA VAL A 115 -6.55 -9.01 7.10
C VAL A 115 -7.78 -9.87 6.82
N ALA A 116 -7.95 -10.34 5.58
CA ALA A 116 -9.02 -11.29 5.24
C ALA A 116 -8.94 -12.56 6.09
N TYR A 117 -7.74 -13.15 6.26
CA TYR A 117 -7.53 -14.26 7.17
C TYR A 117 -7.97 -13.93 8.61
N LYS A 118 -7.62 -12.75 9.12
CA LYS A 118 -8.00 -12.33 10.47
C LYS A 118 -9.51 -12.24 10.65
N ILE A 119 -10.21 -11.69 9.68
CA ILE A 119 -11.68 -11.61 9.66
C ILE A 119 -12.26 -13.02 9.67
N LEU A 120 -11.86 -13.86 8.73
CA LEU A 120 -12.37 -15.21 8.60
C LEU A 120 -12.08 -16.08 9.83
N TYR A 121 -10.88 -15.95 10.41
CA TYR A 121 -10.54 -16.65 11.65
C TYR A 121 -11.35 -16.14 12.84
N HIS A 122 -11.65 -14.85 12.91
CA HIS A 122 -12.53 -14.31 13.95
C HIS A 122 -13.93 -14.94 13.89
N LEU A 123 -14.45 -15.16 12.67
CA LEU A 123 -15.79 -15.69 12.43
C LEU A 123 -15.85 -17.22 12.57
N THR A 124 -14.90 -17.94 11.95
CA THR A 124 -14.95 -19.40 11.81
C THR A 124 -14.25 -20.15 12.95
N LYS A 125 -13.28 -19.50 13.60
CA LYS A 125 -12.34 -20.10 14.57
C LYS A 125 -11.55 -21.29 14.01
N ASN A 126 -11.50 -21.44 12.69
CA ASN A 126 -10.81 -22.52 11.99
C ASN A 126 -9.71 -21.96 11.10
N SER A 127 -8.45 -22.33 11.37
CA SER A 127 -7.28 -21.80 10.66
C SER A 127 -7.25 -22.21 9.19
N LEU A 128 -7.63 -23.46 8.88
CA LEU A 128 -7.60 -23.97 7.51
C LEU A 128 -8.65 -23.27 6.63
N TYR A 129 -9.90 -23.18 7.08
CA TYR A 129 -10.95 -22.49 6.32
C TYR A 129 -10.64 -21.01 6.16
N SER A 130 -10.05 -20.38 7.18
CA SER A 130 -9.65 -18.97 7.10
C SER A 130 -8.52 -18.75 6.12
N PHE A 131 -7.55 -19.66 6.09
CA PHE A 131 -6.45 -19.63 5.12
C PHE A 131 -6.99 -19.79 3.69
N LEU A 132 -7.75 -20.84 3.41
CA LEU A 132 -8.31 -21.08 2.08
C LEU A 132 -9.21 -19.90 1.62
N GLY A 133 -10.07 -19.40 2.49
CA GLY A 133 -10.94 -18.25 2.18
C GLY A 133 -10.15 -16.97 1.90
N SER A 134 -9.05 -16.74 2.61
CA SER A 134 -8.21 -15.54 2.40
C SER A 134 -7.47 -15.53 1.06
N LEU A 135 -7.23 -16.69 0.46
CA LEU A 135 -6.61 -16.78 -0.88
C LEU A 135 -7.48 -16.14 -1.97
N PHE A 136 -8.81 -16.18 -1.84
CA PHE A 136 -9.71 -15.47 -2.78
C PHE A 136 -9.51 -13.97 -2.73
N PHE A 137 -9.16 -13.41 -1.55
CA PHE A 137 -8.84 -12.00 -1.42
C PHE A 137 -7.45 -11.69 -1.97
N LEU A 138 -6.48 -12.59 -1.81
CA LEU A 138 -5.13 -12.46 -2.35
C LEU A 138 -5.13 -12.34 -3.89
N ILE A 139 -5.93 -13.18 -4.56
CA ILE A 139 -6.00 -13.22 -6.02
C ILE A 139 -7.20 -12.41 -6.58
N SER A 140 -7.70 -11.44 -5.84
CA SER A 140 -8.82 -10.59 -6.27
C SER A 140 -8.51 -9.90 -7.60
N PRO A 141 -9.24 -10.18 -8.70
CA PRO A 141 -8.97 -9.56 -9.99
C PRO A 141 -9.13 -8.03 -9.96
N ILE A 142 -10.06 -7.52 -9.14
CA ILE A 142 -10.31 -6.09 -8.99
C ILE A 142 -9.09 -5.41 -8.35
N MET A 143 -8.53 -5.99 -7.28
CA MET A 143 -7.34 -5.45 -6.65
C MET A 143 -6.13 -5.49 -7.60
N ILE A 144 -5.92 -6.60 -8.28
CA ILE A 144 -4.81 -6.76 -9.24
C ILE A 144 -4.94 -5.74 -10.37
N GLY A 145 -6.13 -5.59 -10.95
CA GLY A 145 -6.38 -4.58 -11.98
C GLY A 145 -6.10 -3.16 -11.50
N ARG A 146 -6.47 -2.83 -10.25
CA ARG A 146 -6.15 -1.51 -9.66
C ARG A 146 -4.66 -1.33 -9.42
N LEU A 147 -3.94 -2.35 -8.95
CA LEU A 147 -2.49 -2.27 -8.77
C LEU A 147 -1.76 -1.88 -10.06
N ILE A 148 -2.21 -2.38 -11.19
CA ILE A 148 -1.56 -2.14 -12.50
C ILE A 148 -1.97 -0.79 -13.11
N MET A 149 -3.13 -0.24 -12.75
CA MET A 149 -3.66 0.99 -13.38
C MET A 149 -3.66 2.20 -12.42
N HIS A 150 -4.14 2.01 -11.18
CA HIS A 150 -4.35 3.07 -10.18
C HIS A 150 -3.91 2.57 -8.81
N MET A 151 -2.62 2.56 -8.55
CA MET A 151 -1.99 1.89 -7.40
C MET A 151 -2.64 2.21 -6.04
N THR A 152 -3.03 3.45 -5.80
CA THR A 152 -3.64 3.86 -4.54
C THR A 152 -5.01 3.21 -4.31
N LEU A 153 -5.78 2.99 -5.38
CA LEU A 153 -7.09 2.34 -5.31
C LEU A 153 -7.00 0.83 -5.00
N ALA A 154 -5.81 0.23 -5.08
CA ALA A 154 -5.61 -1.17 -4.70
C ALA A 154 -5.59 -1.40 -3.18
N ALA A 155 -5.64 -0.35 -2.37
CA ALA A 155 -5.65 -0.45 -0.91
C ALA A 155 -6.98 -0.98 -0.34
N HIS A 156 -7.58 -2.01 -0.95
CA HIS A 156 -8.82 -2.63 -0.47
C HIS A 156 -8.70 -3.21 0.94
N TRP A 157 -7.49 -3.52 1.39
CA TRP A 157 -7.20 -3.93 2.75
C TRP A 157 -7.63 -2.90 3.81
N LEU A 158 -7.73 -1.61 3.46
CA LEU A 158 -8.29 -0.58 4.34
C LEU A 158 -9.76 -0.83 4.63
N ILE A 159 -10.53 -1.24 3.62
CA ILE A 159 -11.95 -1.61 3.77
C ILE A 159 -12.06 -2.84 4.67
N LEU A 160 -11.22 -3.85 4.44
CA LEU A 160 -11.19 -5.05 5.29
C LEU A 160 -10.79 -4.71 6.73
N LEU A 161 -9.85 -3.77 6.94
CA LEU A 161 -9.53 -3.30 8.29
C LEU A 161 -10.72 -2.63 8.97
N GLY A 162 -11.50 -1.83 8.24
CA GLY A 162 -12.75 -1.25 8.75
C GLY A 162 -13.71 -2.33 9.25
N PHE A 163 -13.97 -3.37 8.44
CA PHE A 163 -14.76 -4.52 8.86
C PHE A 163 -14.16 -5.23 10.08
N PHE A 164 -12.84 -5.44 10.09
CA PHE A 164 -12.17 -6.09 11.22
C PHE A 164 -12.30 -5.27 12.51
N ILE A 165 -12.19 -3.95 12.45
CA ILE A 165 -12.40 -3.06 13.59
C ILE A 165 -13.84 -3.23 14.13
N GLU A 166 -14.84 -3.28 13.24
CA GLU A 166 -16.23 -3.41 13.66
C GLU A 166 -16.50 -4.73 14.39
N ILE A 167 -15.99 -5.84 13.91
CA ILE A 167 -16.32 -7.17 14.47
C ILE A 167 -15.42 -7.59 15.63
N SER A 168 -14.18 -7.07 15.73
CA SER A 168 -13.19 -7.57 16.69
C SER A 168 -12.84 -6.59 17.82
N SER A 169 -13.07 -5.28 17.64
CA SER A 169 -12.57 -4.28 18.56
C SER A 169 -13.54 -4.01 19.73
N PRO A 170 -13.04 -3.91 20.98
CA PRO A 170 -13.82 -3.46 22.09
C PRO A 170 -14.41 -2.06 21.87
N LYS A 171 -15.67 -1.83 22.29
CA LYS A 171 -16.36 -0.53 22.11
C LYS A 171 -15.51 0.67 22.55
N LYS A 172 -14.80 0.54 23.68
CA LYS A 172 -13.94 1.59 24.26
C LYS A 172 -12.83 2.09 23.31
N ASN A 173 -12.27 1.21 22.47
CA ASN A 173 -11.14 1.53 21.61
C ASN A 173 -11.53 1.73 20.14
N LYS A 174 -12.77 1.44 19.79
CA LYS A 174 -13.23 1.44 18.39
C LYS A 174 -13.03 2.79 17.71
N LEU A 175 -13.41 3.88 18.37
CA LEU A 175 -13.23 5.23 17.82
C LEU A 175 -11.77 5.55 17.54
N LYS A 176 -10.84 5.19 18.42
CA LYS A 176 -9.40 5.38 18.21
C LYS A 176 -8.92 4.66 16.96
N TYR A 177 -9.33 3.40 16.76
CA TYR A 177 -8.93 2.63 15.59
C TYR A 177 -9.51 3.19 14.30
N TRP A 178 -10.75 3.69 14.33
CA TRP A 178 -11.35 4.38 13.19
C TRP A 178 -10.61 5.66 12.84
N ILE A 179 -10.24 6.50 13.81
CA ILE A 179 -9.46 7.71 13.58
C ILE A 179 -8.14 7.36 12.89
N ILE A 180 -7.41 6.36 13.39
CA ILE A 180 -6.15 5.92 12.80
C ILE A 180 -6.37 5.41 11.36
N LEU A 181 -7.40 4.60 11.13
CA LEU A 181 -7.69 4.05 9.80
C LEU A 181 -8.04 5.14 8.80
N ILE A 182 -8.91 6.08 9.17
CA ILE A 182 -9.31 7.20 8.30
C ILE A 182 -8.11 8.11 8.00
N SER A 183 -7.30 8.45 9.00
CA SER A 183 -6.08 9.24 8.80
C SER A 183 -5.09 8.55 7.88
N LEU A 184 -4.93 7.23 8.01
CA LEU A 184 -4.06 6.46 7.12
C LEU A 184 -4.62 6.42 5.69
N SER A 185 -5.93 6.18 5.54
CA SER A 185 -6.55 6.09 4.22
C SER A 185 -6.48 7.41 3.46
N SER A 186 -6.63 8.56 4.13
CA SER A 186 -6.50 9.87 3.50
C SER A 186 -5.06 10.21 3.04
N LEU A 187 -4.04 9.54 3.59
CA LEU A 187 -2.64 9.65 3.14
C LEU A 187 -2.27 8.63 2.06
N ILE A 188 -3.15 7.69 1.76
CA ILE A 188 -2.96 6.69 0.69
C ILE A 188 -3.72 7.13 -0.56
N HIS A 189 -4.98 7.51 -0.38
CA HIS A 189 -5.83 7.98 -1.47
C HIS A 189 -6.82 9.00 -0.93
N PHE A 190 -6.80 10.17 -1.56
CA PHE A 190 -7.71 11.29 -1.27
C PHE A 190 -8.94 11.22 -2.17
#